data_996f9d7239f2e75852b5a6fb7774473b
#
_entry.id   996f9d7239f2e75852b5a6fb7774473b
#
_cell.length_a   1.000
_cell.length_b   1.000
_cell.length_c   1.000
_cell.angle_alpha   90.00
_cell.angle_beta   90.00
_cell.angle_gamma   90.00
#
_symmetry.space_group_name_H-M   'P 1'
#
loop_
_entity.id
_entity.type
_entity.pdbx_description
1 polymer ?
#
loop_
_entity_poly.entity_id
_entity_poly.type
_entity_poly.pdbx_seq_one_letter_code
_entity_poly.pdbx_strand_id
1 'polypeptide(L)'
;FATALEAAAPAPAVPGTVRFAPVSLTTLVDSPLLAGRNFQRLSLDESPRPVVLAVAADGAAALQIRPETVKQLRNLVREADALFGSRQFRRYTFLVALSDQVTQFGLESHESSENRVAESSFTNPAVGMLELPVLAHEYVHSWNGKYRRPDGLATPDFQAPMRGDLLWVYEGLTQYLGQVL
;
A
#
# COMPACT_ATOMS: atom_id res chain seq x y z
N PHE A 1 -8.83 -6.67 -10.07
CA PHE A 1 -8.55 -5.37 -9.46
C PHE A 1 -8.50 -5.46 -7.93
N ALA A 2 -7.92 -4.48 -7.28
CA ALA A 2 -7.94 -4.27 -5.84
C ALA A 2 -8.03 -2.78 -5.48
N THR A 3 -8.59 -2.51 -4.33
CA THR A 3 -8.62 -1.21 -3.65
C THR A 3 -8.82 -1.47 -2.15
N ALA A 4 -8.60 -0.47 -1.31
CA ALA A 4 -8.94 -0.52 0.12
C ALA A 4 -10.45 -0.39 0.38
N LEU A 5 -11.23 0.10 -0.59
CA LEU A 5 -12.68 0.26 -0.44
C LEU A 5 -13.38 -1.08 -0.18
N GLU A 6 -14.35 -1.07 0.71
CA GLU A 6 -15.14 -2.24 1.04
C GLU A 6 -16.27 -2.46 0.04
N ALA A 7 -16.36 -3.68 -0.49
CA ALA A 7 -17.46 -4.05 -1.37
C ALA A 7 -18.79 -4.06 -0.57
N ALA A 8 -19.83 -3.45 -1.13
CA ALA A 8 -21.17 -3.44 -0.53
C ALA A 8 -21.82 -4.81 -0.68
N ALA A 9 -22.56 -5.21 0.35
CA ALA A 9 -23.47 -6.38 0.32
C ALA A 9 -24.93 -5.88 0.21
N PRO A 10 -25.82 -6.60 -0.53
CA PRO A 10 -25.50 -7.73 -1.41
C PRO A 10 -24.77 -7.34 -2.68
N ALA A 11 -24.09 -8.29 -3.32
CA ALA A 11 -23.42 -8.04 -4.61
C ALA A 11 -24.43 -7.57 -5.67
N PRO A 12 -24.01 -6.69 -6.62
CA PRO A 12 -24.89 -6.26 -7.71
C PRO A 12 -25.39 -7.43 -8.56
N ALA A 13 -26.63 -7.32 -9.05
CA ALA A 13 -27.22 -8.33 -9.94
C ALA A 13 -26.52 -8.39 -11.32
N VAL A 14 -25.80 -7.34 -11.72
CA VAL A 14 -25.08 -7.29 -13.01
C VAL A 14 -23.72 -7.96 -12.86
N PRO A 15 -23.44 -9.05 -13.58
CA PRO A 15 -22.14 -9.71 -13.56
C PRO A 15 -21.00 -8.74 -13.92
N GLY A 16 -19.85 -8.88 -13.27
CA GLY A 16 -18.67 -8.03 -13.50
C GLY A 16 -18.75 -6.63 -12.89
N THR A 17 -19.85 -6.31 -12.22
CA THR A 17 -20.01 -5.03 -11.51
C THR A 17 -19.66 -5.21 -10.02
N VAL A 18 -18.94 -4.24 -9.46
CA VAL A 18 -18.72 -4.15 -8.00
C VAL A 18 -19.29 -2.81 -7.53
N ARG A 19 -20.08 -2.88 -6.46
CA ARG A 19 -20.54 -1.70 -5.74
C ARG A 19 -19.74 -1.61 -4.45
N PHE A 20 -19.30 -0.43 -4.10
CA PHE A 20 -18.64 -0.17 -2.83
C PHE A 20 -19.61 0.42 -1.80
N ALA A 21 -19.34 0.18 -0.53
CA ALA A 21 -20.07 0.82 0.55
C ALA A 21 -19.87 2.36 0.47
N PRO A 22 -20.88 3.16 0.84
CA PRO A 22 -20.72 4.61 0.90
C PRO A 22 -19.58 5.00 1.85
N VAL A 23 -18.74 5.90 1.40
CA VAL A 23 -17.63 6.46 2.18
C VAL A 23 -17.59 7.98 2.04
N SER A 24 -16.84 8.67 2.90
CA SER A 24 -16.59 10.10 2.73
C SER A 24 -15.80 10.38 1.46
N LEU A 25 -15.90 11.61 0.93
CA LEU A 25 -15.07 12.02 -0.21
C LEU A 25 -13.58 11.88 0.10
N THR A 26 -13.16 12.23 1.31
CA THR A 26 -11.78 12.07 1.76
C THR A 26 -11.32 10.61 1.67
N THR A 27 -12.13 9.67 2.15
CA THR A 27 -11.81 8.24 2.04
C THR A 27 -11.78 7.78 0.58
N LEU A 28 -12.71 8.26 -0.24
CA LEU A 28 -12.77 7.88 -1.66
C LEU A 28 -11.50 8.28 -2.41
N VAL A 29 -11.06 9.54 -2.25
CA VAL A 29 -9.87 10.06 -2.93
C VAL A 29 -8.55 9.49 -2.36
N ASP A 30 -8.57 8.97 -1.13
CA ASP A 30 -7.46 8.29 -0.47
C ASP A 30 -7.48 6.76 -0.70
N SER A 31 -8.28 6.28 -1.63
CA SER A 31 -8.44 4.85 -1.92
C SER A 31 -8.17 4.55 -3.38
N PRO A 32 -6.90 4.49 -3.79
CA PRO A 32 -6.55 4.17 -5.18
C PRO A 32 -7.04 2.78 -5.58
N LEU A 33 -7.15 2.56 -6.89
CA LEU A 33 -7.58 1.30 -7.48
C LEU A 33 -6.49 0.79 -8.42
N LEU A 34 -6.03 -0.44 -8.18
CA LEU A 34 -5.14 -1.17 -9.07
C LEU A 34 -5.94 -2.21 -9.86
N ALA A 35 -5.78 -2.21 -11.18
CA ALA A 35 -6.38 -3.20 -12.06
C ALA A 35 -5.41 -3.64 -13.14
N GLY A 36 -5.51 -4.88 -13.58
CA GLY A 36 -4.66 -5.43 -14.63
C GLY A 36 -5.18 -6.79 -15.11
N ARG A 37 -4.73 -7.21 -16.29
CA ARG A 37 -5.03 -8.53 -16.84
C ARG A 37 -4.27 -9.61 -16.06
N ASN A 38 -2.97 -9.41 -15.84
CA ASN A 38 -2.14 -10.26 -15.03
C ASN A 38 -2.24 -9.76 -13.59
N PHE A 39 -2.99 -10.46 -12.76
CA PHE A 39 -3.35 -9.99 -11.42
C PHE A 39 -3.33 -11.13 -10.41
N GLN A 40 -2.76 -10.89 -9.24
CA GLN A 40 -2.69 -11.83 -8.12
C GLN A 40 -2.99 -11.13 -6.79
N ARG A 41 -3.57 -11.87 -5.85
CA ARG A 41 -3.77 -11.44 -4.45
C ARG A 41 -3.22 -12.49 -3.52
N LEU A 42 -2.54 -12.04 -2.46
CA LEU A 42 -1.96 -12.90 -1.42
C LEU A 42 -2.29 -12.29 -0.06
N SER A 43 -2.77 -13.11 0.87
CA SER A 43 -2.84 -12.71 2.28
C SER A 43 -1.43 -12.75 2.89
N LEU A 44 -1.05 -11.68 3.55
CA LEU A 44 0.22 -11.62 4.27
C LEU A 44 0.09 -12.06 5.73
N ASP A 45 -1.13 -12.00 6.28
CA ASP A 45 -1.44 -12.47 7.63
C ASP A 45 -2.89 -12.98 7.75
N GLU A 46 -3.25 -13.48 8.94
CA GLU A 46 -4.60 -13.97 9.29
C GLU A 46 -5.25 -13.12 10.40
N SER A 47 -4.78 -11.89 10.59
CA SER A 47 -5.30 -10.97 11.60
C SER A 47 -6.76 -10.57 11.30
N PRO A 48 -7.56 -10.20 12.34
CA PRO A 48 -8.87 -9.55 12.15
C PRO A 48 -8.79 -8.22 11.36
N ARG A 49 -7.62 -7.62 11.27
CA ARG A 49 -7.30 -6.45 10.43
C ARG A 49 -6.29 -6.85 9.35
N PRO A 50 -6.72 -7.59 8.32
CA PRO A 50 -5.83 -8.29 7.41
C PRO A 50 -4.99 -7.32 6.57
N VAL A 51 -3.77 -7.77 6.27
CA VAL A 51 -2.88 -7.14 5.29
C VAL A 51 -2.80 -8.01 4.05
N VAL A 52 -3.05 -7.43 2.90
CA VAL A 52 -3.11 -8.10 1.60
C VAL A 52 -2.11 -7.48 0.64
N LEU A 53 -1.41 -8.32 -0.11
CA LEU A 53 -0.65 -7.93 -1.28
C LEU A 53 -1.52 -8.14 -2.53
N ALA A 54 -1.78 -7.08 -3.28
CA ALA A 54 -2.44 -7.12 -4.58
C ALA A 54 -1.45 -6.66 -5.65
N VAL A 55 -1.20 -7.50 -6.64
CA VAL A 55 -0.18 -7.27 -7.67
C VAL A 55 -0.81 -7.30 -9.05
N ALA A 56 -0.55 -6.28 -9.84
CA ALA A 56 -0.75 -6.28 -11.28
C ALA A 56 0.61 -6.22 -11.98
N ALA A 57 0.77 -6.93 -13.10
CA ALA A 57 2.02 -6.96 -13.84
C ALA A 57 1.79 -6.83 -15.36
N ASP A 58 2.80 -6.31 -16.07
CA ASP A 58 2.79 -6.25 -17.54
C ASP A 58 2.83 -7.68 -18.10
N GLY A 59 3.69 -8.54 -17.58
CA GLY A 59 3.81 -9.95 -17.94
C GLY A 59 3.36 -10.92 -16.85
N ALA A 60 2.71 -12.02 -17.22
CA ALA A 60 2.29 -13.05 -16.26
C ALA A 60 3.46 -13.70 -15.51
N ALA A 61 4.66 -13.73 -16.10
CA ALA A 61 5.86 -14.28 -15.49
C ALA A 61 6.29 -13.50 -14.23
N ALA A 62 6.06 -12.19 -14.19
CA ALA A 62 6.38 -11.35 -13.04
C ALA A 62 5.52 -11.68 -11.79
N LEU A 63 4.39 -12.37 -11.97
CA LEU A 63 3.54 -12.85 -10.88
C LEU A 63 4.07 -14.13 -10.21
N GLN A 64 5.15 -14.71 -10.69
CA GLN A 64 5.82 -15.84 -10.02
C GLN A 64 6.67 -15.33 -8.86
N ILE A 65 5.99 -14.81 -7.83
CA ILE A 65 6.63 -14.19 -6.67
C ILE A 65 7.46 -15.23 -5.93
N ARG A 66 8.71 -14.92 -5.67
CA ARG A 66 9.62 -15.80 -4.93
C ARG A 66 9.10 -16.02 -3.50
N PRO A 67 9.17 -17.27 -2.97
CA PRO A 67 8.75 -17.56 -1.60
C PRO A 67 9.45 -16.69 -0.55
N GLU A 68 10.73 -16.36 -0.77
CA GLU A 68 11.50 -15.47 0.10
C GLU A 68 10.93 -14.06 0.15
N THR A 69 10.50 -13.53 -0.99
CA THR A 69 9.85 -12.22 -1.08
C THR A 69 8.54 -12.21 -0.30
N VAL A 70 7.71 -13.24 -0.44
CA VAL A 70 6.47 -13.38 0.35
C VAL A 70 6.79 -13.46 1.84
N LYS A 71 7.83 -14.21 2.22
CA LYS A 71 8.29 -14.32 3.62
C LYS A 71 8.76 -12.97 4.16
N GLN A 72 9.52 -12.20 3.38
CA GLN A 72 9.97 -10.85 3.76
C GLN A 72 8.79 -9.92 4.01
N LEU A 73 7.79 -9.90 3.13
CA LEU A 73 6.59 -9.07 3.30
C LEU A 73 5.75 -9.48 4.53
N ARG A 74 5.65 -10.78 4.82
CA ARG A 74 5.01 -11.25 6.05
C ARG A 74 5.81 -10.85 7.30
N ASN A 75 7.12 -10.88 7.22
CA ASN A 75 7.97 -10.39 8.30
C ASN A 75 7.80 -8.89 8.52
N LEU A 76 7.79 -8.08 7.45
CA LEU A 76 7.50 -6.65 7.52
C LEU A 76 6.20 -6.37 8.32
N VAL A 77 5.11 -7.08 8.01
CA VAL A 77 3.84 -6.91 8.72
C VAL A 77 3.99 -7.26 10.21
N ARG A 78 4.66 -8.38 10.53
CA ARG A 78 4.88 -8.81 11.91
C ARG A 78 5.78 -7.85 12.70
N GLU A 79 6.86 -7.37 12.09
CA GLU A 79 7.80 -6.43 12.73
C GLU A 79 7.13 -5.06 12.95
N ALA A 80 6.31 -4.60 12.01
CA ALA A 80 5.51 -3.39 12.18
C ALA A 80 4.51 -3.52 13.35
N ASP A 81 3.82 -4.67 13.47
CA ASP A 81 2.96 -4.94 14.63
C ASP A 81 3.73 -4.91 15.96
N ALA A 82 4.94 -5.47 15.98
CA ALA A 82 5.79 -5.47 17.18
C ALA A 82 6.28 -4.05 17.51
N LEU A 83 6.66 -3.27 16.50
CA LEU A 83 7.17 -1.91 16.67
C LEU A 83 6.10 -0.93 17.12
N PHE A 84 4.93 -0.95 16.47
CA PHE A 84 3.88 0.04 16.69
C PHE A 84 2.82 -0.40 17.72
N GLY A 85 2.74 -1.67 18.05
CA GLY A 85 1.82 -2.23 19.06
C GLY A 85 0.34 -2.20 18.68
N SER A 86 -0.03 -1.62 17.53
CA SER A 86 -1.42 -1.53 17.08
C SER A 86 -1.50 -1.20 15.59
N ARG A 87 -2.60 -1.63 14.94
CA ARG A 87 -2.93 -1.25 13.56
C ARG A 87 -3.95 -0.13 13.57
N GLN A 88 -3.70 0.92 12.79
CA GLN A 88 -4.56 2.11 12.67
C GLN A 88 -5.57 2.01 11.53
N PHE A 89 -5.57 0.90 10.80
CA PHE A 89 -6.46 0.58 9.70
C PHE A 89 -7.37 -0.61 10.04
N ARG A 90 -8.50 -0.73 9.36
CA ARG A 90 -9.39 -1.92 9.43
C ARG A 90 -8.88 -3.07 8.57
N ARG A 91 -8.26 -2.73 7.46
CA ARG A 91 -7.54 -3.59 6.51
C ARG A 91 -6.45 -2.78 5.86
N TYR A 92 -5.45 -3.44 5.33
CA TYR A 92 -4.43 -2.76 4.52
C TYR A 92 -4.17 -3.52 3.23
N THR A 93 -4.02 -2.79 2.13
CA THR A 93 -3.70 -3.41 0.84
C THR A 93 -2.47 -2.73 0.23
N PHE A 94 -1.38 -3.48 0.09
CA PHE A 94 -0.32 -3.09 -0.81
C PHE A 94 -0.82 -3.25 -2.24
N LEU A 95 -0.98 -2.17 -2.97
CA LEU A 95 -1.32 -2.14 -4.39
C LEU A 95 -0.01 -2.01 -5.17
N VAL A 96 0.44 -3.08 -5.80
CA VAL A 96 1.75 -3.13 -6.45
C VAL A 96 1.59 -3.29 -7.96
N ALA A 97 2.12 -2.34 -8.71
CA ALA A 97 2.27 -2.44 -10.15
C ALA A 97 3.72 -2.86 -10.48
N LEU A 98 3.89 -4.02 -11.10
CA LEU A 98 5.14 -4.53 -11.61
C LEU A 98 5.24 -4.16 -13.09
N SER A 99 5.98 -3.08 -13.40
CA SER A 99 6.03 -2.55 -14.76
C SER A 99 7.29 -1.74 -14.98
N ASP A 100 7.93 -1.94 -16.14
CA ASP A 100 9.01 -1.10 -16.63
C ASP A 100 8.50 0.04 -17.54
N GLN A 101 7.17 0.15 -17.73
CA GLN A 101 6.54 1.12 -18.61
C GLN A 101 5.95 2.33 -17.87
N VAL A 102 5.88 2.28 -16.53
CA VAL A 102 5.36 3.38 -15.71
C VAL A 102 6.44 3.91 -14.77
N THR A 103 6.34 5.19 -14.42
CA THR A 103 7.27 5.80 -13.46
C THR A 103 7.15 5.10 -12.11
N GLN A 104 8.28 4.70 -11.57
CA GLN A 104 8.38 4.10 -10.24
C GLN A 104 8.11 5.15 -9.18
N PHE A 105 7.29 4.81 -8.19
CA PHE A 105 7.03 5.64 -7.01
C PHE A 105 6.26 4.88 -5.95
N GLY A 106 6.23 5.43 -4.72
CA GLY A 106 5.32 5.04 -3.66
C GLY A 106 4.34 6.16 -3.35
N LEU A 107 3.15 5.81 -2.87
CA LEU A 107 2.15 6.74 -2.38
C LEU A 107 1.33 6.09 -1.27
N GLU A 108 1.38 6.72 -0.12
CA GLU A 108 0.69 6.28 1.07
C GLU A 108 -0.79 6.68 1.09
N SER A 109 -1.62 5.80 1.64
CA SER A 109 -3.02 6.02 1.96
C SER A 109 -3.33 5.47 3.36
N HIS A 110 -4.51 5.78 3.95
CA HIS A 110 -4.85 5.29 5.29
C HIS A 110 -4.93 3.76 5.38
N GLU A 111 -5.48 3.11 4.36
CA GLU A 111 -5.74 1.67 4.35
C GLU A 111 -5.10 0.95 3.15
N SER A 112 -4.19 1.62 2.44
CA SER A 112 -3.41 1.05 1.32
C SER A 112 -2.16 1.85 1.03
N SER A 113 -1.31 1.31 0.17
CA SER A 113 -0.29 2.08 -0.54
C SER A 113 -0.31 1.70 -2.02
N GLU A 114 -0.05 2.67 -2.89
CA GLU A 114 0.24 2.43 -4.29
C GLU A 114 1.75 2.37 -4.46
N ASN A 115 2.24 1.26 -5.01
CA ASN A 115 3.67 1.00 -5.19
C ASN A 115 3.92 0.61 -6.63
N ARG A 116 4.70 1.38 -7.35
CA ARG A 116 5.13 1.09 -8.72
C ARG A 116 6.61 0.78 -8.73
N VAL A 117 6.94 -0.45 -9.04
CA VAL A 117 8.30 -0.98 -9.00
C VAL A 117 8.61 -1.71 -10.31
N ALA A 118 9.89 -1.95 -10.58
CA ALA A 118 10.32 -2.64 -11.78
C ALA A 118 9.64 -4.01 -11.93
N GLU A 119 9.36 -4.42 -13.18
CA GLU A 119 8.61 -5.66 -13.45
C GLU A 119 9.25 -6.88 -12.80
N SER A 120 10.58 -6.93 -12.71
CA SER A 120 11.32 -8.06 -12.14
C SER A 120 11.50 -8.01 -10.61
N SER A 121 10.97 -7.02 -9.90
CA SER A 121 11.24 -6.81 -8.46
C SER A 121 10.86 -8.00 -7.58
N PHE A 122 9.85 -8.78 -7.94
CA PHE A 122 9.43 -9.94 -7.16
C PHE A 122 10.08 -11.25 -7.59
N THR A 123 10.72 -11.26 -8.75
CA THR A 123 11.37 -12.46 -9.33
C THR A 123 12.89 -12.40 -9.29
N ASN A 124 13.49 -11.20 -9.33
CA ASN A 124 14.92 -10.97 -9.27
C ASN A 124 15.35 -10.42 -7.91
N PRO A 125 16.17 -11.16 -7.12
CA PRO A 125 16.59 -10.72 -5.79
C PRO A 125 17.35 -9.38 -5.78
N ALA A 126 18.22 -9.15 -6.77
CA ALA A 126 19.04 -7.93 -6.83
C ALA A 126 18.18 -6.70 -7.08
N VAL A 127 17.19 -6.80 -7.98
CA VAL A 127 16.23 -5.73 -8.24
C VAL A 127 15.32 -5.54 -7.03
N GLY A 128 14.80 -6.61 -6.45
CA GLY A 128 13.95 -6.55 -5.26
C GLY A 128 14.62 -5.88 -4.07
N MET A 129 15.93 -6.11 -3.87
CA MET A 129 16.68 -5.45 -2.78
C MET A 129 16.68 -3.92 -2.92
N LEU A 130 16.65 -3.39 -4.13
CA LEU A 130 16.63 -1.95 -4.40
C LEU A 130 15.24 -1.35 -4.36
N GLU A 131 14.24 -2.08 -4.86
CA GLU A 131 12.91 -1.56 -5.14
C GLU A 131 11.90 -1.80 -4.00
N LEU A 132 12.00 -2.94 -3.29
CA LEU A 132 10.99 -3.31 -2.29
C LEU A 132 11.03 -2.52 -0.97
N PRO A 133 12.11 -1.83 -0.57
CA PRO A 133 12.06 -0.96 0.60
C PRO A 133 10.98 0.13 0.53
N VAL A 134 10.51 0.51 -0.67
CA VAL A 134 9.38 1.43 -0.81
C VAL A 134 8.11 0.89 -0.14
N LEU A 135 7.85 -0.42 -0.18
CA LEU A 135 6.67 -0.99 0.46
C LEU A 135 6.71 -0.83 1.98
N ALA A 136 7.89 -0.97 2.59
CA ALA A 136 8.05 -0.74 4.03
C ALA A 136 7.85 0.74 4.37
N HIS A 137 8.42 1.65 3.58
CA HIS A 137 8.24 3.09 3.72
C HIS A 137 6.75 3.48 3.68
N GLU A 138 6.03 3.09 2.63
CA GLU A 138 4.61 3.41 2.49
C GLU A 138 3.74 2.74 3.57
N TYR A 139 4.14 1.58 4.07
CA TYR A 139 3.42 0.91 5.15
C TYR A 139 3.55 1.66 6.48
N VAL A 140 4.75 2.17 6.79
CA VAL A 140 5.02 2.97 8.00
C VAL A 140 4.16 4.23 8.01
N HIS A 141 3.88 4.83 6.87
CA HIS A 141 3.01 6.00 6.77
C HIS A 141 1.60 5.77 7.33
N SER A 142 1.11 4.53 7.45
CA SER A 142 -0.16 4.26 8.13
C SER A 142 -0.15 4.76 9.58
N TRP A 143 1.02 4.78 10.24
CA TRP A 143 1.22 5.31 11.59
C TRP A 143 1.78 6.72 11.57
N ASN A 144 2.93 6.91 10.91
CA ASN A 144 3.62 8.20 10.82
C ASN A 144 3.23 8.92 9.53
N GLY A 145 2.15 9.65 9.57
CA GLY A 145 1.66 10.42 8.41
C GLY A 145 0.15 10.38 8.25
N LYS A 146 -0.45 9.21 8.11
CA LYS A 146 -1.91 9.10 7.94
C LYS A 146 -2.64 9.12 9.27
N TYR A 147 -2.23 8.35 10.25
CA TYR A 147 -2.84 8.37 11.59
C TYR A 147 -2.33 9.57 12.43
N ARG A 148 -1.01 9.78 12.45
CA ARG A 148 -0.39 10.95 13.08
C ARG A 148 0.28 11.79 12.01
N ARG A 149 -0.36 12.89 11.67
CA ARG A 149 0.12 13.83 10.66
C ARG A 149 0.58 15.11 11.32
N PRO A 150 1.74 15.68 10.95
CA PRO A 150 2.12 17.02 11.36
C PRO A 150 1.07 18.05 10.95
N ASP A 151 0.70 18.93 11.88
CA ASP A 151 -0.39 19.91 11.68
C ASP A 151 -0.23 20.74 10.41
N GLY A 152 1.00 21.19 10.11
CA GLY A 152 1.27 21.97 8.90
C GLY A 152 1.07 21.23 7.59
N LEU A 153 1.05 19.88 7.60
CA LEU A 153 0.80 19.04 6.44
C LEU A 153 -0.67 18.62 6.31
N ALA A 154 -1.50 18.90 7.32
CA ALA A 154 -2.94 18.65 7.28
C ALA A 154 -3.65 19.91 6.78
N THR A 155 -4.22 19.84 5.57
CA THR A 155 -4.99 20.95 4.99
C THR A 155 -6.47 20.57 4.91
N PRO A 156 -7.39 21.56 5.02
CA PRO A 156 -8.85 21.29 4.96
C PRO A 156 -9.29 20.81 3.57
N ASP A 157 -8.54 21.15 2.54
CA ASP A 157 -8.80 20.80 1.14
C ASP A 157 -7.50 20.85 0.32
N PHE A 158 -7.59 20.53 -0.97
CA PHE A 158 -6.46 20.55 -1.91
C PHE A 158 -6.11 21.96 -2.43
N GLN A 159 -6.79 23.00 -2.02
CA GLN A 159 -6.56 24.40 -2.44
C GLN A 159 -5.64 25.13 -1.47
N ALA A 160 -5.61 24.68 -0.19
CA ALA A 160 -4.74 25.28 0.80
C ALA A 160 -3.30 24.74 0.68
N PRO A 161 -2.27 25.62 0.68
CA PRO A 161 -0.89 25.17 0.65
C PRO A 161 -0.50 24.49 1.96
N MET A 162 0.21 23.36 1.87
CA MET A 162 0.82 22.71 3.03
C MET A 162 2.06 23.46 3.51
N ARG A 163 2.30 23.44 4.83
CA ARG A 163 3.53 23.95 5.44
C ARG A 163 4.46 22.76 5.74
N GLY A 164 5.62 22.75 5.08
CA GLY A 164 6.56 21.64 5.14
C GLY A 164 7.52 21.63 6.34
N ASP A 165 7.26 22.40 7.41
CA ASP A 165 8.18 22.57 8.56
C ASP A 165 8.55 21.23 9.22
N LEU A 166 7.61 20.28 9.27
CA LEU A 166 7.81 18.95 9.82
C LEU A 166 7.80 17.84 8.76
N LEU A 167 8.03 18.17 7.49
CA LEU A 167 8.14 17.18 6.43
C LEU A 167 9.28 16.17 6.70
N TRP A 168 10.34 16.61 7.35
CA TRP A 168 11.44 15.74 7.76
C TRP A 168 11.02 14.68 8.80
N VAL A 169 10.01 14.95 9.63
CA VAL A 169 9.40 13.94 10.53
C VAL A 169 8.51 13.01 9.73
N TYR A 170 7.70 13.57 8.83
CA TYR A 170 6.79 12.80 7.99
C TYR A 170 7.55 11.80 7.13
N GLU A 171 8.57 12.26 6.41
CA GLU A 171 9.35 11.45 5.47
C GLU A 171 10.60 10.83 6.11
N GLY A 172 11.39 11.63 6.82
CA GLY A 172 12.68 11.17 7.34
C GLY A 172 12.55 10.11 8.43
N LEU A 173 11.60 10.27 9.37
CA LEU A 173 11.32 9.21 10.35
C LEU A 173 10.71 7.98 9.70
N THR A 174 9.81 8.15 8.72
CA THR A 174 9.25 7.04 7.94
C THR A 174 10.35 6.28 7.20
N GLN A 175 11.25 6.99 6.53
CA GLN A 175 12.40 6.37 5.85
C GLN A 175 13.27 5.57 6.82
N TYR A 176 13.57 6.13 7.98
CA TYR A 176 14.35 5.43 9.01
C TYR A 176 13.64 4.16 9.50
N LEU A 177 12.35 4.27 9.84
CA LEU A 177 11.57 3.13 10.35
C LEU A 177 11.35 2.06 9.28
N GLY A 178 11.13 2.44 8.02
CA GLY A 178 11.03 1.50 6.89
C GLY A 178 12.34 0.74 6.63
N GLN A 179 13.48 1.28 7.05
CA GLN A 179 14.78 0.59 6.95
C GLN A 179 15.04 -0.33 8.15
N VAL A 180 14.39 -0.07 9.30
CA VAL A 180 14.50 -0.91 10.51
C VAL A 180 13.64 -2.16 10.38
N LEU A 181 12.50 -2.05 9.72
CA LEU A 181 11.56 -3.14 9.44
C LEU A 181 12.04 -4.03 8.29
#